data_be58132457ba606af3b2aaf4a11c1c82
#
_entry.id   be58132457ba606af3b2aaf4a11c1c82
#
_cell.length_a   1.000
_cell.length_b   1.000
_cell.length_c   1.000
_cell.angle_alpha   90.00
_cell.angle_beta   90.00
_cell.angle_gamma   90.00
#
_symmetry.space_group_name_H-M   'P 1'
#
loop_
_entity.id
_entity.type
_entity.pdbx_description
1 polymer ?
#
loop_
_entity_poly.entity_id
_entity_poly.type
_entity_poly.pdbx_seq_one_letter_code
_entity_poly.pdbx_strand_id
1 'polypeptide(L)'
;MFNSAVKFFGQHGSRIFSKHIKTLKEKVSKSNLNLLVELYIGKMILLSIISFIALFIGGFFAFSYAFGMINTVSVIFALILALAGSVGVLLLFYFYPFHVITMKKRSIEVNMPFAINHMAAIAISGVPPTAIFRLLSGIKEYGEVSAESERIVRNMDVFGMDVTTSIRNVAERTSSPEFRQFLYSILATVTTGGDISKFLRNAAEEALFDYRIKRQKYIQTLSTYADFYTAVLIAAPLFFVSVLSILALVGGQIFGMSIPDAIRLGTLVFLPVLNTAFIGFVHYTQPNI
;
A
#
# COMPACT_ATOMS: atom_id res chain seq x y z
N MET A 1 -28.27 8.26 -17.21
CA MET A 1 -28.83 7.07 -16.54
C MET A 1 -27.90 6.49 -15.48
N PHE A 2 -26.65 6.11 -15.78
CA PHE A 2 -25.71 5.53 -14.81
C PHE A 2 -25.50 6.41 -13.55
N ASN A 3 -25.26 7.72 -13.71
CA ASN A 3 -25.06 8.65 -12.58
C ASN A 3 -26.30 8.85 -11.70
N SER A 4 -27.52 8.71 -12.25
CA SER A 4 -28.76 8.81 -11.48
C SER A 4 -28.99 7.56 -10.62
N ALA A 5 -28.71 6.37 -11.18
CA ALA A 5 -28.75 5.12 -10.44
C ALA A 5 -27.72 5.09 -9.29
N VAL A 6 -26.48 5.54 -9.56
CA VAL A 6 -25.41 5.65 -8.53
C VAL A 6 -25.84 6.57 -7.39
N LYS A 7 -26.47 7.71 -7.66
CA LYS A 7 -26.99 8.62 -6.62
C LYS A 7 -28.11 7.99 -5.79
N PHE A 8 -29.05 7.29 -6.44
CA PHE A 8 -30.15 6.62 -5.76
C PHE A 8 -29.66 5.52 -4.81
N PHE A 9 -28.78 4.62 -5.29
CA PHE A 9 -28.19 3.57 -4.46
C PHE A 9 -27.25 4.13 -3.39
N GLY A 10 -26.57 5.25 -3.64
CA GLY A 10 -25.74 5.94 -2.65
C GLY A 10 -26.53 6.47 -1.47
N GLN A 11 -27.67 7.12 -1.73
CA GLN A 11 -28.55 7.66 -0.67
C GLN A 11 -29.21 6.57 0.18
N HIS A 12 -29.68 5.48 -0.43
CA HIS A 12 -30.29 4.37 0.30
C HIS A 12 -29.26 3.52 1.03
N GLY A 13 -28.12 3.21 0.39
CA GLY A 13 -27.04 2.43 1.00
C GLY A 13 -26.42 3.14 2.20
N SER A 14 -26.30 4.49 2.18
CA SER A 14 -25.79 5.26 3.30
C SER A 14 -26.68 5.20 4.56
N ARG A 15 -27.98 4.97 4.42
CA ARG A 15 -28.90 4.76 5.55
C ARG A 15 -28.78 3.38 6.19
N ILE A 16 -28.60 2.32 5.39
CA ILE A 16 -28.56 0.93 5.85
C ILE A 16 -27.24 0.62 6.59
N PHE A 17 -26.12 1.16 6.11
CA PHE A 17 -24.77 0.91 6.63
C PHE A 17 -24.22 2.00 7.56
N SER A 18 -25.07 2.81 8.20
CA SER A 18 -24.69 4.04 8.92
C SER A 18 -23.53 3.89 9.92
N LYS A 19 -23.41 2.75 10.61
CA LYS A 19 -22.39 2.51 11.64
C LYS A 19 -21.00 2.20 11.06
N HIS A 20 -20.91 1.47 9.94
CA HIS A 20 -19.64 1.14 9.25
C HIS A 20 -19.22 2.24 8.26
N ILE A 21 -20.15 3.04 7.79
CA ILE A 21 -19.92 4.16 6.86
C ILE A 21 -19.15 5.31 7.52
N LYS A 22 -19.26 5.53 8.84
CA LYS A 22 -18.52 6.62 9.50
C LYS A 22 -17.00 6.43 9.32
N THR A 23 -16.50 5.21 9.49
CA THR A 23 -15.09 4.87 9.28
C THR A 23 -14.71 4.92 7.79
N LEU A 24 -15.59 4.46 6.90
CA LEU A 24 -15.37 4.51 5.45
C LEU A 24 -15.41 5.97 4.96
N LYS A 25 -16.32 6.80 5.47
CA LYS A 25 -16.44 8.22 5.13
C LYS A 25 -15.20 9.00 5.50
N GLU A 26 -14.64 8.77 6.68
CA GLU A 26 -13.39 9.39 7.12
C GLU A 26 -12.21 8.95 6.24
N LYS A 27 -12.15 7.68 5.87
CA LYS A 27 -11.09 7.13 5.03
C LYS A 27 -11.22 7.54 3.57
N VAL A 28 -12.42 7.55 2.98
CA VAL A 28 -12.63 8.07 1.63
C VAL A 28 -12.30 9.57 1.56
N SER A 29 -12.61 10.35 2.61
CA SER A 29 -12.21 11.75 2.70
C SER A 29 -10.68 11.90 2.75
N LYS A 30 -9.97 11.07 3.51
CA LYS A 30 -8.49 11.05 3.61
C LYS A 30 -7.81 10.47 2.37
N SER A 31 -8.47 9.55 1.64
CA SER A 31 -7.93 8.99 0.39
C SER A 31 -7.90 10.01 -0.74
N ASN A 32 -8.64 11.14 -0.55
CA ASN A 32 -8.74 12.21 -1.54
C ASN A 32 -9.08 11.69 -2.96
N LEU A 33 -9.87 10.62 -3.00
CA LEU A 33 -10.61 10.25 -4.19
C LEU A 33 -11.58 11.43 -4.40
N ASN A 34 -11.45 12.17 -5.51
CA ASN A 34 -12.30 13.31 -5.88
C ASN A 34 -13.79 12.91 -6.08
N LEU A 35 -14.26 11.93 -5.33
CA LEU A 35 -15.60 11.37 -5.37
C LEU A 35 -16.29 11.70 -4.05
N LEU A 36 -17.50 12.23 -4.15
CA LEU A 36 -18.42 12.29 -3.01
C LEU A 36 -18.58 10.87 -2.47
N VAL A 37 -18.46 10.71 -1.15
CA VAL A 37 -18.55 9.39 -0.47
C VAL A 37 -19.82 8.65 -0.86
N GLU A 38 -20.92 9.38 -1.05
CA GLU A 38 -22.20 8.82 -1.51
C GLU A 38 -22.11 8.20 -2.91
N LEU A 39 -21.38 8.85 -3.83
CA LEU A 39 -21.15 8.31 -5.17
C LEU A 39 -20.26 7.08 -5.16
N TYR A 40 -19.29 7.02 -4.23
CA TYR A 40 -18.44 5.84 -4.07
C TYR A 40 -19.24 4.63 -3.57
N ILE A 41 -20.06 4.82 -2.54
CA ILE A 41 -20.96 3.78 -2.01
C ILE A 41 -21.97 3.34 -3.07
N GLY A 42 -22.53 4.29 -3.81
CA GLY A 42 -23.45 3.97 -4.91
C GLY A 42 -22.80 3.13 -6.02
N LYS A 43 -21.55 3.43 -6.39
CA LYS A 43 -20.78 2.62 -7.34
C LYS A 43 -20.50 1.22 -6.81
N MET A 44 -20.12 1.10 -5.53
CA MET A 44 -19.85 -0.18 -4.87
C MET A 44 -21.08 -1.08 -4.93
N ILE A 45 -22.26 -0.59 -4.54
CA ILE A 45 -23.51 -1.36 -4.54
C ILE A 45 -23.94 -1.72 -5.96
N LEU A 46 -23.90 -0.76 -6.89
CA LEU A 46 -24.33 -0.98 -8.27
C LEU A 46 -23.45 -2.02 -8.97
N LEU A 47 -22.13 -1.94 -8.84
CA LEU A 47 -21.21 -2.92 -9.39
C LEU A 47 -21.36 -4.31 -8.77
N SER A 48 -21.66 -4.40 -7.46
CA SER A 48 -21.97 -5.66 -6.80
C SER A 48 -23.24 -6.31 -7.38
N ILE A 49 -24.30 -5.53 -7.62
CA ILE A 49 -25.54 -6.02 -8.24
C ILE A 49 -25.30 -6.48 -9.68
N ILE A 50 -24.56 -5.69 -10.47
CA ILE A 50 -24.22 -6.08 -11.86
C ILE A 50 -23.39 -7.37 -11.86
N SER A 51 -22.40 -7.48 -10.97
CA SER A 51 -21.60 -8.69 -10.83
C SER A 51 -22.45 -9.90 -10.44
N PHE A 52 -23.40 -9.73 -9.52
CA PHE A 52 -24.33 -10.80 -9.14
C PHE A 52 -25.14 -11.30 -10.34
N ILE A 53 -25.75 -10.38 -11.09
CA ILE A 53 -26.58 -10.74 -12.27
C ILE A 53 -25.73 -11.41 -13.36
N ALA A 54 -24.54 -10.85 -13.64
CA ALA A 54 -23.66 -11.39 -14.67
C ALA A 54 -23.14 -12.80 -14.32
N LEU A 55 -22.74 -13.02 -13.06
CA LEU A 55 -22.25 -14.31 -12.58
C LEU A 55 -23.38 -15.33 -12.43
N PHE A 56 -24.59 -14.90 -12.09
CA PHE A 56 -25.76 -15.79 -12.04
C PHE A 56 -26.13 -16.30 -13.43
N ILE A 57 -26.25 -15.40 -14.42
CA ILE A 57 -26.58 -15.76 -15.80
C ILE A 57 -25.44 -16.60 -16.41
N GLY A 58 -24.19 -16.11 -16.33
CA GLY A 58 -23.02 -16.81 -16.88
C GLY A 58 -22.79 -18.16 -16.22
N GLY A 59 -22.92 -18.24 -14.89
CA GLY A 59 -22.82 -19.48 -14.13
C GLY A 59 -23.92 -20.48 -14.50
N PHE A 60 -25.17 -20.03 -14.62
CA PHE A 60 -26.27 -20.90 -15.03
C PHE A 60 -26.01 -21.54 -16.42
N PHE A 61 -25.61 -20.72 -17.40
CA PHE A 61 -25.27 -21.25 -18.73
C PHE A 61 -24.05 -22.17 -18.71
N ALA A 62 -23.00 -21.83 -17.95
CA ALA A 62 -21.80 -22.64 -17.83
C ALA A 62 -22.10 -24.01 -17.21
N PHE A 63 -22.83 -24.06 -16.11
CA PHE A 63 -23.16 -25.32 -15.41
C PHE A 63 -24.17 -26.15 -16.17
N SER A 64 -25.15 -25.53 -16.86
CA SER A 64 -26.14 -26.24 -17.66
C SER A 64 -25.58 -26.79 -18.98
N TYR A 65 -24.78 -26.01 -19.71
CA TYR A 65 -24.31 -26.35 -21.05
C TYR A 65 -22.93 -27.03 -21.04
N ALA A 66 -21.95 -26.52 -20.31
CA ALA A 66 -20.59 -27.05 -20.34
C ALA A 66 -20.41 -28.32 -19.51
N PHE A 67 -21.13 -28.39 -18.36
CA PHE A 67 -21.04 -29.55 -17.46
C PHE A 67 -22.25 -30.52 -17.54
N GLY A 68 -23.26 -30.22 -18.36
CA GLY A 68 -24.41 -31.11 -18.53
C GLY A 68 -25.23 -31.40 -17.28
N MET A 69 -25.17 -30.48 -16.27
CA MET A 69 -25.86 -30.66 -15.01
C MET A 69 -27.37 -30.49 -15.15
N ILE A 70 -28.14 -31.16 -14.30
CA ILE A 70 -29.57 -30.97 -14.17
C ILE A 70 -29.90 -29.53 -13.84
N ASN A 71 -30.91 -28.91 -14.47
CA ASN A 71 -31.22 -27.48 -14.31
C ASN A 71 -31.34 -27.00 -12.85
N THR A 72 -31.90 -27.81 -11.97
CA THR A 72 -32.03 -27.46 -10.55
C THR A 72 -30.67 -27.33 -9.84
N VAL A 73 -29.73 -28.22 -10.15
CA VAL A 73 -28.37 -28.22 -9.61
C VAL A 73 -27.58 -27.04 -10.18
N SER A 74 -27.73 -26.75 -11.48
CA SER A 74 -27.11 -25.59 -12.13
C SER A 74 -27.53 -24.26 -11.50
N VAL A 75 -28.81 -24.10 -11.13
CA VAL A 75 -29.32 -22.91 -10.46
C VAL A 75 -28.65 -22.72 -9.08
N ILE A 76 -28.51 -23.80 -8.28
CA ILE A 76 -27.91 -23.73 -6.97
C ILE A 76 -26.42 -23.31 -7.06
N PHE A 77 -25.64 -23.95 -7.94
CA PHE A 77 -24.24 -23.61 -8.14
C PHE A 77 -24.06 -22.20 -8.70
N ALA A 78 -24.91 -21.77 -9.66
CA ALA A 78 -24.91 -20.41 -10.19
C ALA A 78 -25.22 -19.37 -9.11
N LEU A 79 -26.14 -19.67 -8.20
CA LEU A 79 -26.51 -18.79 -7.08
C LEU A 79 -25.35 -18.66 -6.07
N ILE A 80 -24.68 -19.76 -5.72
CA ILE A 80 -23.51 -19.75 -4.85
C ILE A 80 -22.37 -18.94 -5.48
N LEU A 81 -22.09 -19.16 -6.78
CA LEU A 81 -21.07 -18.42 -7.52
C LEU A 81 -21.38 -16.92 -7.59
N ALA A 82 -22.63 -16.55 -7.86
CA ALA A 82 -23.09 -15.17 -7.92
C ALA A 82 -22.98 -14.47 -6.55
N LEU A 83 -23.36 -15.15 -5.47
CA LEU A 83 -23.21 -14.65 -4.11
C LEU A 83 -21.73 -14.44 -3.74
N ALA A 84 -20.89 -15.45 -3.96
CA ALA A 84 -19.47 -15.37 -3.69
C ALA A 84 -18.80 -14.23 -4.47
N GLY A 85 -19.11 -14.10 -5.77
CA GLY A 85 -18.58 -13.02 -6.61
C GLY A 85 -19.07 -11.63 -6.20
N SER A 86 -20.34 -11.47 -5.86
CA SER A 86 -20.88 -10.18 -5.42
C SER A 86 -20.26 -9.73 -4.08
N VAL A 87 -20.07 -10.66 -3.14
CA VAL A 87 -19.36 -10.41 -1.87
C VAL A 87 -17.89 -10.06 -2.15
N GLY A 88 -17.23 -10.76 -3.08
CA GLY A 88 -15.87 -10.45 -3.51
C GLY A 88 -15.72 -9.02 -4.02
N VAL A 89 -16.64 -8.56 -4.87
CA VAL A 89 -16.66 -7.17 -5.37
C VAL A 89 -16.86 -6.18 -4.22
N LEU A 90 -17.78 -6.44 -3.29
CA LEU A 90 -17.98 -5.59 -2.12
C LEU A 90 -16.70 -5.46 -1.26
N LEU A 91 -16.02 -6.58 -1.02
CA LEU A 91 -14.76 -6.59 -0.26
C LEU A 91 -13.66 -5.82 -0.98
N LEU A 92 -13.49 -6.00 -2.29
CA LEU A 92 -12.51 -5.25 -3.09
C LEU A 92 -12.75 -3.74 -2.99
N PHE A 93 -13.99 -3.28 -3.16
CA PHE A 93 -14.32 -1.86 -3.00
C PHE A 93 -14.17 -1.38 -1.58
N TYR A 94 -14.41 -2.21 -0.57
CA TYR A 94 -14.20 -1.86 0.83
C TYR A 94 -12.71 -1.66 1.16
N PHE A 95 -11.82 -2.53 0.65
CA PHE A 95 -10.39 -2.45 0.91
C PHE A 95 -9.64 -1.45 0.03
N TYR A 96 -10.20 -1.08 -1.13
CA TYR A 96 -9.55 -0.17 -2.07
C TYR A 96 -9.14 1.20 -1.47
N PRO A 97 -9.98 1.94 -0.69
CA PRO A 97 -9.57 3.20 -0.08
C PRO A 97 -8.42 3.04 0.91
N PHE A 98 -8.37 1.93 1.64
CA PHE A 98 -7.28 1.62 2.57
C PHE A 98 -5.95 1.47 1.82
N HIS A 99 -5.98 0.75 0.70
CA HIS A 99 -4.80 0.59 -0.14
C HIS A 99 -4.31 1.93 -0.69
N VAL A 100 -5.21 2.76 -1.20
CA VAL A 100 -4.88 4.10 -1.71
C VAL A 100 -4.27 4.99 -0.62
N ILE A 101 -4.84 5.00 0.60
CA ILE A 101 -4.29 5.78 1.73
C ILE A 101 -2.88 5.30 2.07
N THR A 102 -2.67 3.98 2.13
CA THR A 102 -1.35 3.41 2.44
C THR A 102 -0.32 3.76 1.37
N MET A 103 -0.69 3.69 0.08
CA MET A 103 0.18 4.06 -1.02
C MET A 103 0.55 5.55 -0.98
N LYS A 104 -0.42 6.44 -0.71
CA LYS A 104 -0.17 7.87 -0.56
C LYS A 104 0.71 8.19 0.63
N LYS A 105 0.40 7.57 1.79
CA LYS A 105 1.22 7.69 3.00
C LYS A 105 2.67 7.30 2.70
N ARG A 106 2.87 6.13 2.07
CA ARG A 106 4.20 5.64 1.69
C ARG A 106 4.91 6.60 0.72
N SER A 107 4.21 7.10 -0.30
CA SER A 107 4.78 8.07 -1.24
C SER A 107 5.26 9.34 -0.54
N ILE A 108 4.50 9.83 0.46
CA ILE A 108 4.92 10.98 1.27
C ILE A 108 6.15 10.62 2.11
N GLU A 109 6.12 9.53 2.88
CA GLU A 109 7.19 9.15 3.81
C GLU A 109 8.54 8.92 3.11
N VAL A 110 8.52 8.34 1.92
CA VAL A 110 9.73 8.11 1.12
C VAL A 110 10.30 9.41 0.56
N ASN A 111 9.45 10.32 0.06
CA ASN A 111 9.89 11.52 -0.64
C ASN A 111 10.06 12.74 0.28
N MET A 112 9.47 12.72 1.48
CA MET A 112 9.44 13.85 2.41
C MET A 112 10.84 14.36 2.79
N PRO A 113 11.86 13.54 3.11
CA PRO A 113 13.19 14.03 3.46
C PRO A 113 13.82 14.86 2.33
N PHE A 114 13.65 14.42 1.10
CA PHE A 114 14.20 15.10 -0.08
C PHE A 114 13.42 16.37 -0.40
N ALA A 115 12.09 16.33 -0.27
CA ALA A 115 11.22 17.48 -0.47
C ALA A 115 11.50 18.58 0.57
N ILE A 116 11.66 18.23 1.85
CA ILE A 116 12.01 19.20 2.91
C ILE A 116 13.37 19.82 2.66
N ASN A 117 14.37 19.01 2.23
CA ASN A 117 15.70 19.52 1.88
C ASN A 117 15.64 20.51 0.71
N HIS A 118 14.82 20.24 -0.30
CA HIS A 118 14.59 21.16 -1.40
C HIS A 118 13.89 22.44 -0.93
N MET A 119 12.86 22.32 -0.08
CA MET A 119 12.19 23.48 0.53
C MET A 119 13.16 24.35 1.32
N ALA A 120 14.09 23.73 2.07
CA ALA A 120 15.14 24.46 2.80
C ALA A 120 16.07 25.23 1.84
N ALA A 121 16.50 24.59 0.75
CA ALA A 121 17.33 25.24 -0.26
C ALA A 121 16.64 26.46 -0.90
N ILE A 122 15.34 26.35 -1.21
CA ILE A 122 14.55 27.47 -1.74
C ILE A 122 14.40 28.56 -0.68
N ALA A 123 14.16 28.22 0.59
CA ALA A 123 13.92 29.16 1.67
C ALA A 123 15.14 30.04 2.00
N ILE A 124 16.37 29.57 1.72
CA ILE A 124 17.61 30.34 1.87
C ILE A 124 17.59 31.62 0.99
N SER A 125 16.89 31.60 -0.14
CA SER A 125 16.74 32.76 -1.01
C SER A 125 15.80 33.85 -0.44
N GLY A 126 15.23 33.65 0.75
CA GLY A 126 14.35 34.62 1.40
C GLY A 126 12.95 34.74 0.79
N VAL A 127 12.55 33.77 -0.04
CA VAL A 127 11.22 33.75 -0.67
C VAL A 127 10.12 33.42 0.36
N PRO A 128 8.89 33.96 0.16
CA PRO A 128 7.79 33.69 1.06
C PRO A 128 7.34 32.21 0.98
N PRO A 129 6.68 31.68 2.03
CA PRO A 129 6.22 30.30 2.10
C PRO A 129 5.33 29.89 0.90
N THR A 130 4.55 30.83 0.36
CA THR A 130 3.72 30.61 -0.84
C THR A 130 4.55 30.20 -2.04
N ALA A 131 5.68 30.86 -2.27
CA ALA A 131 6.57 30.56 -3.37
C ALA A 131 7.26 29.19 -3.19
N ILE A 132 7.63 28.83 -1.95
CA ILE A 132 8.21 27.51 -1.63
C ILE A 132 7.27 26.39 -2.06
N PHE A 133 5.99 26.44 -1.64
CA PHE A 133 5.00 25.42 -2.04
C PHE A 133 4.72 25.43 -3.54
N ARG A 134 4.73 26.61 -4.20
CA ARG A 134 4.52 26.72 -5.64
C ARG A 134 5.65 26.06 -6.43
N LEU A 135 6.90 26.28 -6.04
CA LEU A 135 8.04 25.60 -6.66
C LEU A 135 8.01 24.09 -6.43
N LEU A 136 7.71 23.66 -5.20
CA LEU A 136 7.64 22.24 -4.86
C LEU A 136 6.52 21.52 -5.62
N SER A 137 5.38 22.16 -5.85
CA SER A 137 4.26 21.60 -6.61
C SER A 137 4.61 21.28 -8.07
N GLY A 138 5.61 21.96 -8.64
CA GLY A 138 6.11 21.73 -9.99
C GLY A 138 6.98 20.47 -10.13
N ILE A 139 7.49 19.91 -9.03
CA ILE A 139 8.46 18.81 -9.04
C ILE A 139 7.72 17.49 -8.80
N LYS A 140 7.32 16.82 -9.89
CA LYS A 140 6.51 15.59 -9.84
C LYS A 140 7.24 14.38 -9.23
N GLU A 141 8.57 14.40 -9.20
CA GLU A 141 9.43 13.37 -8.61
C GLU A 141 9.17 13.17 -7.12
N TYR A 142 8.65 14.18 -6.40
CA TYR A 142 8.26 14.06 -4.99
C TYR A 142 6.88 13.42 -4.79
N GLY A 143 6.23 12.96 -5.85
CA GLY A 143 5.01 12.17 -5.79
C GLY A 143 3.88 12.88 -5.02
N GLU A 144 3.36 12.24 -3.96
CA GLU A 144 2.22 12.80 -3.22
C GLU A 144 2.60 14.07 -2.42
N VAL A 145 3.88 14.31 -2.07
CA VAL A 145 4.31 15.57 -1.43
C VAL A 145 4.11 16.74 -2.39
N SER A 146 4.46 16.56 -3.67
CA SER A 146 4.19 17.55 -4.72
C SER A 146 2.67 17.77 -4.92
N ALA A 147 1.88 16.68 -4.91
CA ALA A 147 0.44 16.77 -5.05
C ALA A 147 -0.23 17.49 -3.86
N GLU A 148 0.24 17.27 -2.62
CA GLU A 148 -0.24 18.01 -1.45
C GLU A 148 0.16 19.50 -1.52
N SER A 149 1.36 19.79 -2.01
CA SER A 149 1.81 21.18 -2.25
C SER A 149 0.97 21.87 -3.32
N GLU A 150 0.63 21.15 -4.41
CA GLU A 150 -0.28 21.65 -5.45
C GLU A 150 -1.68 21.99 -4.88
N ARG A 151 -2.16 21.21 -3.89
CA ARG A 151 -3.43 21.51 -3.20
C ARG A 151 -3.34 22.76 -2.36
N ILE A 152 -2.21 23.01 -1.65
CA ILE A 152 -1.99 24.24 -0.92
C ILE A 152 -2.04 25.43 -1.90
N VAL A 153 -1.30 25.34 -3.00
CA VAL A 153 -1.26 26.39 -4.04
C VAL A 153 -2.64 26.61 -4.65
N ARG A 154 -3.38 25.55 -4.99
CA ARG A 154 -4.74 25.66 -5.52
C ARG A 154 -5.71 26.31 -4.53
N ASN A 155 -5.59 26.01 -3.23
CA ASN A 155 -6.41 26.66 -2.20
C ASN A 155 -6.17 28.18 -2.17
N MET A 156 -4.93 28.62 -2.37
CA MET A 156 -4.60 30.04 -2.44
C MET A 156 -5.04 30.67 -3.76
N ASP A 157 -4.68 30.09 -4.91
CA ASP A 157 -4.84 30.70 -6.22
C ASP A 157 -6.28 30.61 -6.75
N VAL A 158 -6.98 29.50 -6.47
CA VAL A 158 -8.35 29.27 -6.99
C VAL A 158 -9.43 29.64 -5.98
N PHE A 159 -9.22 29.31 -4.70
CA PHE A 159 -10.23 29.58 -3.66
C PHE A 159 -9.96 30.84 -2.85
N GLY A 160 -8.88 31.58 -3.13
CA GLY A 160 -8.54 32.85 -2.47
C GLY A 160 -8.23 32.71 -0.97
N MET A 161 -7.87 31.51 -0.51
CA MET A 161 -7.54 31.28 0.90
C MET A 161 -6.18 31.86 1.24
N ASP A 162 -6.03 32.37 2.46
CA ASP A 162 -4.71 32.75 2.97
C ASP A 162 -3.79 31.51 3.15
N VAL A 163 -2.49 31.74 3.23
CA VAL A 163 -1.47 30.70 3.29
C VAL A 163 -1.67 29.79 4.52
N THR A 164 -2.00 30.37 5.66
CA THR A 164 -2.14 29.64 6.93
C THR A 164 -3.35 28.72 6.90
N THR A 165 -4.48 29.19 6.39
CA THR A 165 -5.70 28.40 6.20
C THR A 165 -5.49 27.30 5.15
N SER A 166 -4.76 27.60 4.07
CA SER A 166 -4.46 26.63 3.01
C SER A 166 -3.60 25.48 3.53
N ILE A 167 -2.54 25.77 4.30
CA ILE A 167 -1.69 24.75 4.92
C ILE A 167 -2.48 23.90 5.93
N ARG A 168 -3.29 24.55 6.80
CA ARG A 168 -4.13 23.85 7.78
C ARG A 168 -5.11 22.90 7.11
N ASN A 169 -5.78 23.33 6.06
CA ASN A 169 -6.74 22.51 5.33
C ASN A 169 -6.10 21.23 4.76
N VAL A 170 -4.91 21.34 4.22
CA VAL A 170 -4.17 20.19 3.70
C VAL A 170 -3.64 19.32 4.84
N ALA A 171 -3.11 19.90 5.92
CA ALA A 171 -2.63 19.17 7.10
C ALA A 171 -3.72 18.29 7.74
N GLU A 172 -4.95 18.76 7.81
CA GLU A 172 -6.08 18.01 8.36
C GLU A 172 -6.47 16.79 7.50
N ARG A 173 -6.22 16.84 6.20
CA ARG A 173 -6.66 15.84 5.22
C ARG A 173 -5.56 14.89 4.76
N THR A 174 -4.29 15.23 4.98
CA THR A 174 -3.16 14.38 4.54
C THR A 174 -3.19 12.99 5.17
N SER A 175 -2.73 12.00 4.40
CA SER A 175 -2.67 10.60 4.81
C SER A 175 -1.51 10.30 5.76
N SER A 176 -0.44 11.12 5.75
CA SER A 176 0.75 10.91 6.57
C SER A 176 0.68 11.74 7.86
N PRO A 177 0.76 11.10 9.04
CA PRO A 177 0.86 11.81 10.32
C PRO A 177 2.13 12.65 10.43
N GLU A 178 3.26 12.16 9.91
CA GLU A 178 4.55 12.86 9.92
C GLU A 178 4.48 14.15 9.10
N PHE A 179 3.93 14.06 7.89
CA PHE A 179 3.74 15.23 7.03
C PHE A 179 2.74 16.23 7.62
N ARG A 180 1.69 15.74 8.28
CA ARG A 180 0.73 16.60 9.02
C ARG A 180 1.45 17.41 10.09
N GLN A 181 2.27 16.76 10.91
CA GLN A 181 3.03 17.44 11.97
C GLN A 181 3.99 18.46 11.37
N PHE A 182 4.69 18.13 10.29
CA PHE A 182 5.55 19.05 9.57
C PHE A 182 4.80 20.30 9.07
N LEU A 183 3.62 20.13 8.45
CA LEU A 183 2.79 21.25 8.01
C LEU A 183 2.32 22.12 9.19
N TYR A 184 1.94 21.52 10.32
CA TYR A 184 1.59 22.29 11.51
C TYR A 184 2.79 23.05 12.11
N SER A 185 4.00 22.50 12.02
CA SER A 185 5.21 23.19 12.46
C SER A 185 5.53 24.39 11.55
N ILE A 186 5.35 24.25 10.23
CA ILE A 186 5.42 25.39 9.29
C ILE A 186 4.37 26.44 9.66
N LEU A 187 3.13 26.00 9.89
CA LEU A 187 2.03 26.90 10.26
C LEU A 187 2.36 27.69 11.54
N ALA A 188 2.86 27.01 12.57
CA ALA A 188 3.29 27.66 13.82
C ALA A 188 4.38 28.68 13.56
N THR A 189 5.41 28.33 12.78
CA THR A 189 6.52 29.25 12.44
C THR A 189 6.04 30.47 11.70
N VAL A 190 5.14 30.32 10.72
CA VAL A 190 4.58 31.43 9.94
C VAL A 190 3.68 32.32 10.80
N THR A 191 2.84 31.75 11.66
CA THR A 191 1.91 32.52 12.50
C THR A 191 2.60 33.31 13.63
N THR A 192 3.72 32.79 14.13
CA THR A 192 4.54 33.46 15.16
C THR A 192 5.55 34.44 14.56
N GLY A 193 5.63 34.56 13.23
CA GLY A 193 6.61 35.43 12.57
C GLY A 193 8.06 34.91 12.69
N GLY A 194 8.23 33.61 12.92
CA GLY A 194 9.53 32.96 13.03
C GLY A 194 10.28 32.86 11.70
N ASP A 195 11.57 32.61 11.77
CA ASP A 195 12.43 32.39 10.59
C ASP A 195 12.15 31.04 9.93
N ILE A 196 11.40 31.06 8.84
CA ILE A 196 11.03 29.87 8.08
C ILE A 196 12.25 29.19 7.44
N SER A 197 13.27 29.95 7.04
CA SER A 197 14.51 29.42 6.46
C SER A 197 15.28 28.60 7.47
N LYS A 198 15.44 29.12 8.69
CA LYS A 198 16.09 28.42 9.79
C LYS A 198 15.29 27.17 10.21
N PHE A 199 13.97 27.28 10.28
CA PHE A 199 13.11 26.14 10.60
C PHE A 199 13.27 25.04 9.56
N LEU A 200 13.14 25.35 8.26
CA LEU A 200 13.23 24.37 7.17
C LEU A 200 14.60 23.72 7.07
N ARG A 201 15.68 24.46 7.34
CA ARG A 201 17.03 23.90 7.38
C ARG A 201 17.18 22.87 8.51
N ASN A 202 16.73 23.19 9.71
CA ASN A 202 16.78 22.24 10.82
C ASN A 202 15.93 21.00 10.55
N ALA A 203 14.71 21.19 10.02
CA ALA A 203 13.83 20.10 9.65
C ALA A 203 14.42 19.21 8.53
N ALA A 204 15.16 19.80 7.59
CA ALA A 204 15.84 19.06 6.54
C ALA A 204 16.99 18.21 7.09
N GLU A 205 17.80 18.77 7.98
CA GLU A 205 18.89 18.04 8.64
C GLU A 205 18.35 16.85 9.44
N GLU A 206 17.29 17.05 10.24
CA GLU A 206 16.62 16.00 11.01
C GLU A 206 16.04 14.91 10.10
N ALA A 207 15.28 15.30 9.06
CA ALA A 207 14.65 14.35 8.14
C ALA A 207 15.68 13.51 7.35
N LEU A 208 16.79 14.12 6.90
CA LEU A 208 17.87 13.41 6.23
C LEU A 208 18.65 12.50 7.18
N PHE A 209 18.84 12.91 8.44
CA PHE A 209 19.46 12.09 9.46
C PHE A 209 18.62 10.84 9.73
N ASP A 210 17.33 11.00 9.96
CA ASP A 210 16.39 9.89 10.18
C ASP A 210 16.34 8.94 8.96
N TYR A 211 16.36 9.49 7.75
CA TYR A 211 16.42 8.69 6.52
C TYR A 211 17.70 7.85 6.48
N ARG A 212 18.86 8.44 6.82
CA ARG A 212 20.14 7.70 6.86
C ARG A 212 20.12 6.58 7.90
N ILE A 213 19.58 6.83 9.09
CA ILE A 213 19.43 5.80 10.15
C ILE A 213 18.51 4.66 9.67
N LYS A 214 17.35 4.99 9.11
CA LYS A 214 16.42 3.99 8.56
C LYS A 214 17.10 3.13 7.49
N ARG A 215 17.84 3.76 6.58
CA ARG A 215 18.59 3.09 5.52
C ARG A 215 19.71 2.20 6.08
N GLN A 216 20.46 2.67 7.07
CA GLN A 216 21.52 1.89 7.71
C GLN A 216 20.96 0.64 8.41
N LYS A 217 19.86 0.79 9.14
CA LYS A 217 19.14 -0.34 9.75
C LYS A 217 18.68 -1.36 8.72
N TYR A 218 18.17 -0.89 7.57
CA TYR A 218 17.79 -1.77 6.46
C TYR A 218 18.96 -2.57 5.92
N ILE A 219 20.10 -1.92 5.65
CA ILE A 219 21.33 -2.58 5.18
C ILE A 219 21.79 -3.62 6.20
N GLN A 220 21.77 -3.30 7.49
CA GLN A 220 22.15 -4.23 8.56
C GLN A 220 21.21 -5.44 8.63
N THR A 221 19.91 -5.24 8.48
CA THR A 221 18.91 -6.32 8.40
C THR A 221 19.18 -7.21 7.18
N LEU A 222 19.49 -6.61 6.03
CA LEU A 222 19.83 -7.33 4.81
C LEU A 222 21.10 -8.18 4.97
N SER A 223 22.13 -7.62 5.66
CA SER A 223 23.34 -8.38 6.00
C SER A 223 23.02 -9.61 6.88
N THR A 224 22.18 -9.43 7.89
CA THR A 224 21.72 -10.55 8.75
C THR A 224 21.00 -11.63 7.94
N TYR A 225 20.18 -11.24 6.96
CA TYR A 225 19.54 -12.23 6.07
C TYR A 225 20.55 -12.96 5.17
N ALA A 226 21.57 -12.23 4.68
CA ALA A 226 22.63 -12.84 3.89
C ALA A 226 23.47 -13.85 4.72
N ASP A 227 23.79 -13.51 5.96
CA ASP A 227 24.49 -14.40 6.88
C ASP A 227 23.67 -15.66 7.18
N PHE A 228 22.37 -15.49 7.46
CA PHE A 228 21.44 -16.61 7.67
C PHE A 228 21.31 -17.48 6.42
N TYR A 229 21.19 -16.87 5.23
CA TYR A 229 21.17 -17.58 3.96
C TYR A 229 22.42 -18.44 3.79
N THR A 230 23.57 -17.86 4.01
CA THR A 230 24.86 -18.56 3.86
C THR A 230 24.98 -19.73 4.83
N ALA A 231 24.60 -19.55 6.10
CA ALA A 231 24.68 -20.59 7.10
C ALA A 231 23.70 -21.75 6.84
N VAL A 232 22.43 -21.42 6.58
CA VAL A 232 21.34 -22.41 6.54
C VAL A 232 21.14 -23.02 5.14
N LEU A 233 21.23 -22.18 4.08
CA LEU A 233 20.94 -22.63 2.73
C LEU A 233 22.19 -23.05 1.92
N ILE A 234 23.36 -22.66 2.35
CA ILE A 234 24.62 -23.08 1.68
C ILE A 234 25.42 -24.02 2.57
N ALA A 235 25.83 -23.57 3.76
CA ALA A 235 26.78 -24.38 4.58
C ALA A 235 26.13 -25.65 5.14
N ALA A 236 24.90 -25.57 5.67
CA ALA A 236 24.24 -26.76 6.25
C ALA A 236 23.95 -27.86 5.20
N PRO A 237 23.41 -27.58 4.00
CA PRO A 237 23.26 -28.61 2.96
C PRO A 237 24.57 -29.20 2.47
N LEU A 238 25.64 -28.41 2.31
CA LEU A 238 26.95 -28.91 1.94
C LEU A 238 27.51 -29.85 2.99
N PHE A 239 27.40 -29.48 4.27
CA PHE A 239 27.77 -30.33 5.39
C PHE A 239 26.96 -31.66 5.39
N PHE A 240 25.64 -31.55 5.20
CA PHE A 240 24.72 -32.69 5.15
C PHE A 240 25.10 -33.66 4.01
N VAL A 241 25.30 -33.15 2.79
CA VAL A 241 25.74 -33.96 1.65
C VAL A 241 27.11 -34.62 1.90
N SER A 242 28.06 -33.91 2.52
CA SER A 242 29.37 -34.44 2.87
C SER A 242 29.26 -35.60 3.86
N VAL A 243 28.46 -35.48 4.92
CA VAL A 243 28.22 -36.54 5.89
C VAL A 243 27.55 -37.75 5.24
N LEU A 244 26.51 -37.52 4.42
CA LEU A 244 25.85 -38.61 3.70
C LEU A 244 26.77 -39.33 2.72
N SER A 245 27.68 -38.61 2.06
CA SER A 245 28.66 -39.20 1.16
C SER A 245 29.62 -40.14 1.89
N ILE A 246 30.04 -39.78 3.12
CA ILE A 246 30.87 -40.67 3.96
C ILE A 246 30.06 -41.88 4.40
N LEU A 247 28.80 -41.71 4.84
CA LEU A 247 27.93 -42.83 5.20
C LEU A 247 27.68 -43.79 4.03
N ALA A 248 27.64 -43.30 2.80
CA ALA A 248 27.46 -44.11 1.60
C ALA A 248 28.61 -45.11 1.39
N LEU A 249 29.85 -44.79 1.86
CA LEU A 249 31.03 -45.69 1.77
C LEU A 249 30.93 -46.84 2.77
N VAL A 250 30.26 -46.65 3.89
CA VAL A 250 30.09 -47.66 4.95
C VAL A 250 28.93 -48.61 4.65
N GLY A 251 28.03 -48.21 3.77
CA GLY A 251 26.81 -48.93 3.45
C GLY A 251 25.74 -48.71 4.52
N GLY A 252 24.62 -48.11 4.16
CA GLY A 252 23.53 -47.83 5.08
C GLY A 252 22.29 -47.40 4.36
N GLN A 253 21.17 -47.33 5.10
CA GLN A 253 19.90 -46.79 4.62
C GLN A 253 19.43 -45.70 5.59
N ILE A 254 18.82 -44.67 5.07
CA ILE A 254 18.21 -43.59 5.85
C ILE A 254 16.74 -43.56 5.51
N PHE A 255 15.87 -43.70 6.51
CA PHE A 255 14.39 -43.77 6.34
C PHE A 255 13.96 -44.87 5.32
N GLY A 256 14.69 -45.98 5.21
CA GLY A 256 14.38 -47.05 4.27
C GLY A 256 14.76 -46.77 2.80
N MET A 257 15.43 -45.65 2.53
CA MET A 257 15.96 -45.29 1.21
C MET A 257 17.47 -45.47 1.13
N SER A 258 17.98 -45.73 -0.09
CA SER A 258 19.41 -45.72 -0.32
C SER A 258 19.99 -44.31 -0.11
N ILE A 259 21.24 -44.21 0.37
CA ILE A 259 21.88 -42.91 0.62
C ILE A 259 21.97 -42.06 -0.65
N PRO A 260 22.30 -42.60 -1.86
CA PRO A 260 22.26 -41.83 -3.09
C PRO A 260 20.88 -41.24 -3.40
N ASP A 261 19.80 -41.98 -3.12
CA ASP A 261 18.44 -41.47 -3.34
C ASP A 261 18.07 -40.38 -2.33
N ALA A 262 18.51 -40.51 -1.08
CA ALA A 262 18.35 -39.46 -0.07
C ALA A 262 19.10 -38.17 -0.46
N ILE A 263 20.31 -38.26 -1.01
CA ILE A 263 21.06 -37.09 -1.52
C ILE A 263 20.30 -36.45 -2.70
N ARG A 264 19.82 -37.28 -3.66
CA ARG A 264 19.05 -36.76 -4.81
C ARG A 264 17.79 -36.02 -4.36
N LEU A 265 17.01 -36.59 -3.45
CA LEU A 265 15.80 -35.99 -2.91
C LEU A 265 16.12 -34.70 -2.16
N GLY A 266 17.14 -34.65 -1.35
CA GLY A 266 17.63 -33.47 -0.66
C GLY A 266 18.01 -32.35 -1.64
N THR A 267 18.77 -32.69 -2.67
CA THR A 267 19.31 -31.72 -3.62
C THR A 267 18.26 -31.24 -4.62
N LEU A 268 17.39 -32.11 -5.15
CA LEU A 268 16.44 -31.76 -6.22
C LEU A 268 15.10 -31.26 -5.71
N VAL A 269 14.71 -31.60 -4.48
CA VAL A 269 13.41 -31.23 -3.91
C VAL A 269 13.57 -30.29 -2.72
N PHE A 270 14.30 -30.72 -1.70
CA PHE A 270 14.37 -30.02 -0.44
C PHE A 270 15.08 -28.65 -0.56
N LEU A 271 16.23 -28.58 -1.25
CA LEU A 271 16.95 -27.33 -1.47
C LEU A 271 16.16 -26.28 -2.27
N PRO A 272 15.53 -26.61 -3.43
CA PRO A 272 14.70 -25.63 -4.15
C PRO A 272 13.51 -25.15 -3.35
N VAL A 273 12.85 -26.02 -2.56
CA VAL A 273 11.73 -25.66 -1.69
C VAL A 273 12.18 -24.67 -0.61
N LEU A 274 13.31 -24.96 0.06
CA LEU A 274 13.89 -24.07 1.07
C LEU A 274 14.28 -22.71 0.48
N ASN A 275 14.92 -22.68 -0.69
CA ASN A 275 15.28 -21.43 -1.36
C ASN A 275 14.03 -20.60 -1.71
N THR A 276 13.00 -21.24 -2.25
CA THR A 276 11.74 -20.56 -2.59
C THR A 276 11.05 -20.01 -1.34
N ALA A 277 11.02 -20.80 -0.26
CA ALA A 277 10.48 -20.36 1.03
C ALA A 277 11.27 -19.18 1.61
N PHE A 278 12.61 -19.22 1.50
CA PHE A 278 13.46 -18.11 1.96
C PHE A 278 13.24 -16.82 1.16
N ILE A 279 13.13 -16.91 -0.16
CA ILE A 279 12.81 -15.76 -1.01
C ILE A 279 11.46 -15.17 -0.62
N GLY A 280 10.46 -16.01 -0.39
CA GLY A 280 9.14 -15.57 0.10
C GLY A 280 9.22 -14.91 1.47
N PHE A 281 10.00 -15.45 2.39
CA PHE A 281 10.25 -14.87 3.71
C PHE A 281 10.91 -13.48 3.62
N VAL A 282 11.98 -13.35 2.83
CA VAL A 282 12.66 -12.07 2.62
C VAL A 282 11.72 -11.06 1.99
N HIS A 283 10.97 -11.47 0.97
CA HIS A 283 9.99 -10.57 0.32
C HIS A 283 8.92 -10.05 1.28
N TYR A 284 8.44 -10.91 2.18
CA TYR A 284 7.43 -10.52 3.18
C TYR A 284 7.98 -9.62 4.30
N THR A 285 9.26 -9.84 4.69
CA THR A 285 9.90 -9.11 5.79
C THR A 285 10.64 -7.84 5.35
N GLN A 286 10.76 -7.58 4.04
CA GLN A 286 11.37 -6.35 3.55
C GLN A 286 10.60 -5.12 4.05
N PRO A 287 11.25 -4.23 4.84
CA PRO A 287 10.64 -2.96 5.21
C PRO A 287 10.44 -2.12 3.95
N ASN A 288 9.30 -1.48 3.87
CA ASN A 288 8.98 -0.54 2.80
C ASN A 288 9.74 0.78 3.04
N ILE A 289 10.95 0.90 2.48
CA ILE A 289 11.77 2.12 2.49
C ILE A 289 11.58 2.83 1.15
#